data_4a44ecf29e82900a179df3b359a95f15
#
_entry.id   4a44ecf29e82900a179df3b359a95f15
#
_cell.length_a   1.000
_cell.length_b   1.000
_cell.length_c   1.000
_cell.angle_alpha   90.00
_cell.angle_beta   90.00
_cell.angle_gamma   90.00
#
_symmetry.space_group_name_H-M   'P 1'
#
loop_
_entity.id
_entity.type
_entity.pdbx_description
1 polymer ?
#
loop_
_entity_poly.entity_id
_entity_poly.type
_entity_poly.pdbx_seq_one_letter_code
_entity_poly.pdbx_strand_id
1 'polypeptide(L)'
;PKEFVDGIAKQIQDIWDLMNTSYDKFVRTTDPHHKEVVQHIFKKMYDSGDIYKGEYKGLYCTPCESFWTESQLVDGKCPDCGREVVPTKEEAYFFKMSKYVDKLLKYYDEHPDFIYPEYRKTEMINNFIKPGLEDLCVTRTTFDWGIKVKSDPKHVIYVWLDALANYLTALGFMTDDDELFKKYWSPDLQII
;
A
#
# COMPACT_ATOMS: atom_id res chain seq x y z
N PRO A 1 6.23 -17.15 11.13
CA PRO A 1 5.31 -16.62 10.09
C PRO A 1 5.81 -16.88 8.67
N LYS A 2 7.13 -16.70 8.38
CA LYS A 2 7.67 -16.82 7.01
C LYS A 2 7.37 -18.20 6.39
N GLU A 3 7.69 -19.29 7.07
CA GLU A 3 7.45 -20.65 6.59
C GLU A 3 5.97 -20.89 6.26
N PHE A 4 5.06 -20.39 7.09
CA PHE A 4 3.62 -20.47 6.83
C PHE A 4 3.22 -19.76 5.53
N VAL A 5 3.62 -18.49 5.36
CA VAL A 5 3.26 -17.74 4.14
C VAL A 5 3.97 -18.28 2.90
N ASP A 6 5.15 -18.88 3.04
CA ASP A 6 5.84 -19.56 1.93
C ASP A 6 5.05 -20.80 1.47
N GLY A 7 4.51 -21.57 2.42
CA GLY A 7 3.64 -22.72 2.12
C GLY A 7 2.35 -22.33 1.39
N ILE A 8 1.70 -21.27 1.84
CA ILE A 8 0.49 -20.75 1.18
C ILE A 8 0.82 -20.22 -0.23
N ALA A 9 1.90 -19.47 -0.39
CA ALA A 9 2.31 -18.96 -1.70
C ALA A 9 2.59 -20.09 -2.69
N LYS A 10 3.22 -21.18 -2.24
CA LYS A 10 3.43 -22.35 -3.09
C LYS A 10 2.11 -22.99 -3.53
N GLN A 11 1.14 -23.11 -2.64
CA GLN A 11 -0.19 -23.63 -3.00
C GLN A 11 -0.89 -22.74 -4.03
N ILE A 12 -0.75 -21.42 -3.93
CA ILE A 12 -1.31 -20.47 -4.92
C ILE A 12 -0.63 -20.68 -6.28
N GLN A 13 0.70 -20.80 -6.33
CA GLN A 13 1.41 -21.10 -7.57
C GLN A 13 0.93 -22.41 -8.19
N ASP A 14 0.79 -23.47 -7.40
CA ASP A 14 0.33 -24.78 -7.88
C ASP A 14 -1.08 -24.70 -8.48
N ILE A 15 -1.98 -23.88 -7.89
CA ILE A 15 -3.32 -23.64 -8.46
C ILE A 15 -3.21 -22.87 -9.76
N TRP A 16 -2.39 -21.84 -9.86
CA TRP A 16 -2.22 -21.08 -11.11
C TRP A 16 -1.62 -21.93 -12.22
N ASP A 17 -0.65 -22.78 -11.90
CA ASP A 17 -0.07 -23.73 -12.84
C ASP A 17 -1.12 -24.74 -13.33
N LEU A 18 -1.98 -25.26 -12.42
CA LEU A 18 -3.09 -26.14 -12.76
C LEU A 18 -4.12 -25.45 -13.68
N MET A 19 -4.37 -24.18 -13.48
CA MET A 19 -5.26 -23.36 -14.31
C MET A 19 -4.61 -22.90 -15.63
N ASN A 20 -3.37 -23.31 -15.89
CA ASN A 20 -2.58 -22.88 -17.05
C ASN A 20 -2.46 -21.34 -17.14
N THR A 21 -2.34 -20.67 -16.01
CA THR A 21 -2.13 -19.21 -15.93
C THR A 21 -0.70 -18.90 -16.34
N SER A 22 -0.51 -18.11 -17.39
CA SER A 22 0.81 -17.62 -17.76
C SER A 22 1.16 -16.35 -17.01
N TYR A 23 2.26 -16.37 -16.29
CA TYR A 23 2.83 -15.19 -15.63
C TYR A 23 4.36 -15.22 -15.78
N ASP A 24 4.96 -14.06 -15.95
CA ASP A 24 6.42 -13.96 -16.12
C ASP A 24 7.14 -13.96 -14.77
N LYS A 25 6.54 -13.39 -13.74
CA LYS A 25 7.10 -13.33 -12.39
C LYS A 25 6.02 -13.49 -11.31
N PHE A 26 6.38 -14.23 -10.27
CA PHE A 26 5.60 -14.35 -9.04
C PHE A 26 6.31 -13.61 -7.92
N VAL A 27 5.83 -12.41 -7.61
CA VAL A 27 6.49 -11.52 -6.64
C VAL A 27 6.10 -11.88 -5.21
N ARG A 28 7.10 -11.82 -4.32
CA ARG A 28 6.91 -12.03 -2.88
C ARG A 28 7.40 -10.79 -2.12
N THR A 29 6.54 -10.21 -1.30
CA THR A 29 6.92 -9.08 -0.43
C THR A 29 7.90 -9.49 0.68
N THR A 30 8.11 -10.79 0.85
CA THR A 30 9.13 -11.35 1.74
C THR A 30 10.54 -11.42 1.13
N ASP A 31 10.68 -11.14 -0.17
CA ASP A 31 11.96 -11.20 -0.86
C ASP A 31 12.92 -10.12 -0.34
N PRO A 32 14.22 -10.44 -0.16
CA PRO A 32 15.20 -9.49 0.36
C PRO A 32 15.27 -8.20 -0.47
N HIS A 33 15.33 -8.32 -1.81
CA HIS A 33 15.36 -7.18 -2.71
C HIS A 33 14.12 -6.28 -2.55
N HIS A 34 12.92 -6.88 -2.49
CA HIS A 34 11.68 -6.12 -2.27
C HIS A 34 11.74 -5.29 -0.98
N LYS A 35 12.21 -5.89 0.12
CA LYS A 35 12.35 -5.18 1.40
C LYS A 35 13.30 -4.00 1.32
N GLU A 36 14.43 -4.16 0.62
CA GLU A 36 15.39 -3.08 0.42
C GLU A 36 14.81 -1.91 -0.38
N VAL A 37 14.08 -2.22 -1.46
CA VAL A 37 13.40 -1.21 -2.29
C VAL A 37 12.35 -0.45 -1.49
N VAL A 38 11.50 -1.15 -0.75
CA VAL A 38 10.46 -0.52 0.09
C VAL A 38 11.08 0.41 1.13
N GLN A 39 12.16 -0.02 1.79
CA GLN A 39 12.88 0.81 2.76
C GLN A 39 13.54 2.03 2.09
N HIS A 40 14.03 1.90 0.87
CA HIS A 40 14.59 3.01 0.09
C HIS A 40 13.49 4.01 -0.29
N ILE A 41 12.34 3.54 -0.80
CA ILE A 41 11.21 4.39 -1.15
C ILE A 41 10.72 5.16 0.07
N PHE A 42 10.52 4.47 1.20
CA PHE A 42 10.13 5.12 2.45
C PHE A 42 11.10 6.24 2.84
N LYS A 43 12.42 5.92 2.84
CA LYS A 43 13.45 6.91 3.17
C LYS A 43 13.42 8.11 2.23
N LYS A 44 13.33 7.89 0.92
CA LYS A 44 13.26 8.95 -0.08
C LYS A 44 12.08 9.87 0.15
N MET A 45 10.89 9.31 0.42
CA MET A 45 9.68 10.07 0.71
C MET A 45 9.76 10.82 2.05
N TYR A 46 10.42 10.23 3.03
CA TYR A 46 10.66 10.89 4.31
C TYR A 46 11.64 12.08 4.17
N ASP A 47 12.75 11.89 3.47
CA ASP A 47 13.75 12.92 3.24
C ASP A 47 13.21 14.09 2.41
N SER A 48 12.25 13.83 1.48
CA SER A 48 11.56 14.87 0.69
C SER A 48 10.44 15.58 1.46
N GLY A 49 10.15 15.15 2.70
CA GLY A 49 9.09 15.70 3.52
C GLY A 49 7.67 15.30 3.09
N ASP A 50 7.55 14.27 2.25
CA ASP A 50 6.27 13.68 1.85
C ASP A 50 5.76 12.67 2.88
N ILE A 51 6.64 12.15 3.74
CA ILE A 51 6.28 11.37 4.92
C ILE A 51 6.64 12.17 6.17
N TYR A 52 5.75 12.17 7.15
CA TYR A 52 5.97 12.79 8.46
C TYR A 52 5.49 11.87 9.59
N LYS A 53 6.02 12.10 10.78
CA LYS A 53 5.63 11.36 11.99
C LYS A 53 4.49 12.08 12.71
N GLY A 54 3.49 11.32 13.12
CA GLY A 54 2.31 11.82 13.80
C GLY A 54 1.69 10.79 14.72
N GLU A 55 0.48 11.07 15.21
CA GLU A 55 -0.33 10.13 15.99
C GLU A 55 -1.56 9.72 15.18
N TYR A 56 -1.74 8.43 15.00
CA TYR A 56 -3.01 7.89 14.54
C TYR A 56 -3.95 7.74 15.74
N LYS A 57 -5.15 8.28 15.60
CA LYS A 57 -6.23 8.13 16.58
C LYS A 57 -7.42 7.50 15.88
N GLY A 58 -7.92 6.42 16.42
CA GLY A 58 -9.06 5.73 15.83
C GLY A 58 -9.64 4.68 16.75
N LEU A 59 -10.68 4.04 16.29
CA LEU A 59 -11.33 2.92 16.96
C LEU A 59 -10.72 1.62 16.42
N TYR A 60 -9.97 0.92 17.24
CA TYR A 60 -9.20 -0.26 16.86
C TYR A 60 -9.94 -1.54 17.20
N CYS A 61 -10.08 -2.41 16.21
CA CYS A 61 -10.54 -3.76 16.39
C CYS A 61 -9.34 -4.70 16.52
N THR A 62 -9.05 -5.18 17.74
CA THR A 62 -7.90 -6.05 17.99
C THR A 62 -7.93 -7.36 17.19
N PRO A 63 -9.08 -8.06 17.05
CA PRO A 63 -9.10 -9.32 16.30
C PRO A 63 -8.93 -9.18 14.78
N CYS A 64 -9.35 -8.03 14.21
CA CYS A 64 -9.20 -7.74 12.77
C CYS A 64 -7.94 -6.94 12.47
N GLU A 65 -7.24 -6.46 13.51
CA GLU A 65 -6.08 -5.56 13.39
C GLU A 65 -6.36 -4.33 12.51
N SER A 66 -7.60 -3.82 12.59
CA SER A 66 -8.11 -2.74 11.73
C SER A 66 -8.55 -1.53 12.54
N PHE A 67 -8.28 -0.34 12.01
CA PHE A 67 -8.81 0.91 12.52
C PHE A 67 -10.05 1.33 11.76
N TRP A 68 -10.96 1.94 12.50
CA TRP A 68 -12.22 2.43 11.99
C TRP A 68 -12.48 3.87 12.48
N THR A 69 -13.13 4.65 11.66
CA THR A 69 -13.74 5.91 12.10
C THR A 69 -15.12 5.60 12.70
N GLU A 70 -15.66 6.50 13.50
CA GLU A 70 -17.02 6.33 14.07
C GLU A 70 -18.07 6.12 12.99
N SER A 71 -17.94 6.81 11.85
CA SER A 71 -18.88 6.70 10.72
C SER A 71 -18.84 5.35 9.98
N GLN A 72 -17.76 4.59 10.13
CA GLN A 72 -17.59 3.28 9.51
C GLN A 72 -18.10 2.13 10.38
N LEU A 73 -18.37 2.40 11.66
CA LEU A 73 -18.87 1.36 12.55
C LEU A 73 -20.32 0.99 12.21
N VAL A 74 -20.64 -0.28 12.41
CA VAL A 74 -22.02 -0.80 12.34
C VAL A 74 -22.48 -1.05 13.78
N ASP A 75 -23.49 -0.32 14.22
CA ASP A 75 -24.02 -0.35 15.61
C ASP A 75 -22.90 -0.15 16.67
N GLY A 76 -21.92 0.73 16.39
CA GLY A 76 -20.80 1.01 17.27
C GLY A 76 -19.74 -0.10 17.34
N LYS A 77 -19.79 -1.08 16.43
CA LYS A 77 -18.90 -2.24 16.37
C LYS A 77 -18.14 -2.32 15.06
N CYS A 78 -17.10 -3.16 15.06
CA CYS A 78 -16.31 -3.46 13.88
C CYS A 78 -17.19 -4.00 12.74
N PRO A 79 -17.17 -3.39 11.54
CA PRO A 79 -18.01 -3.84 10.42
C PRO A 79 -17.62 -5.24 9.91
N ASP A 80 -16.36 -5.65 10.07
CA ASP A 80 -15.87 -6.93 9.55
C ASP A 80 -16.24 -8.12 10.44
N CYS A 81 -16.17 -7.95 11.77
CA CYS A 81 -16.32 -9.08 12.68
C CYS A 81 -17.39 -8.88 13.76
N GLY A 82 -18.06 -7.71 13.82
CA GLY A 82 -19.11 -7.39 14.77
C GLY A 82 -18.66 -7.25 16.25
N ARG A 83 -17.33 -7.26 16.53
CA ARG A 83 -16.79 -7.13 17.88
C ARG A 83 -16.62 -5.66 18.28
N GLU A 84 -16.48 -5.44 19.58
CA GLU A 84 -16.23 -4.11 20.12
C GLU A 84 -14.89 -3.56 19.65
N VAL A 85 -14.83 -2.25 19.44
CA VAL A 85 -13.61 -1.50 19.11
C VAL A 85 -13.20 -0.65 20.29
N VAL A 86 -11.91 -0.40 20.43
CA VAL A 86 -11.35 0.40 21.53
C VAL A 86 -10.69 1.65 21.00
N PRO A 87 -10.90 2.82 21.62
CA PRO A 87 -10.16 4.03 21.27
C PRO A 87 -8.66 3.81 21.48
N THR A 88 -7.90 3.98 20.42
CA THR A 88 -6.45 3.72 20.44
C THR A 88 -5.71 4.89 19.83
N LYS A 89 -4.58 5.22 20.44
CA LYS A 89 -3.59 6.15 19.92
C LYS A 89 -2.32 5.38 19.60
N GLU A 90 -1.84 5.55 18.38
CA GLU A 90 -0.62 4.91 17.92
C GLU A 90 0.28 5.96 17.23
N GLU A 91 1.56 5.98 17.60
CA GLU A 91 2.54 6.74 16.84
C GLU A 91 2.72 6.08 15.48
N ALA A 92 2.64 6.85 14.41
CA ALA A 92 2.74 6.34 13.05
C ALA A 92 3.38 7.37 12.11
N TYR A 93 3.83 6.90 10.97
CA TYR A 93 4.22 7.76 9.86
C TYR A 93 3.07 7.89 8.87
N PHE A 94 2.93 9.10 8.31
CA PHE A 94 1.87 9.46 7.37
C PHE A 94 2.46 9.96 6.06
N PHE A 95 1.92 9.48 4.95
CA PHE A 95 2.19 10.04 3.62
C PHE A 95 1.22 11.17 3.33
N LYS A 96 1.74 12.34 2.98
CA LYS A 96 0.97 13.55 2.68
C LYS A 96 0.22 13.44 1.34
N MET A 97 -0.79 12.59 1.27
CA MET A 97 -1.64 12.47 0.08
C MET A 97 -2.36 13.79 -0.24
N SER A 98 -2.77 14.52 0.80
CA SER A 98 -3.41 15.83 0.68
C SER A 98 -2.61 16.83 -0.18
N LYS A 99 -1.28 16.77 -0.14
CA LYS A 99 -0.38 17.61 -0.96
C LYS A 99 -0.53 17.39 -2.49
N TYR A 100 -1.07 16.27 -2.90
CA TYR A 100 -1.10 15.85 -4.29
C TYR A 100 -2.44 16.10 -5.00
N VAL A 101 -3.47 16.57 -4.30
CA VAL A 101 -4.83 16.78 -4.84
C VAL A 101 -4.81 17.58 -6.13
N ASP A 102 -4.26 18.80 -6.10
CA ASP A 102 -4.24 19.68 -7.29
C ASP A 102 -3.42 19.09 -8.44
N LYS A 103 -2.31 18.42 -8.12
CA LYS A 103 -1.47 17.76 -9.12
C LYS A 103 -2.20 16.60 -9.79
N LEU A 104 -2.95 15.81 -9.03
CA LEU A 104 -3.73 14.69 -9.55
C LEU A 104 -4.87 15.18 -10.43
N LEU A 105 -5.62 16.19 -9.98
CA LEU A 105 -6.70 16.78 -10.79
C LEU A 105 -6.19 17.33 -12.13
N LYS A 106 -5.09 18.09 -12.08
CA LYS A 106 -4.45 18.60 -13.30
C LYS A 106 -3.99 17.46 -14.21
N TYR A 107 -3.36 16.43 -13.66
CA TYR A 107 -2.85 15.30 -14.43
C TYR A 107 -3.99 14.54 -15.12
N TYR A 108 -5.12 14.31 -14.44
CA TYR A 108 -6.28 13.63 -15.02
C TYR A 108 -7.03 14.47 -16.06
N ASP A 109 -6.92 15.78 -15.98
CA ASP A 109 -7.43 16.70 -17.01
C ASP A 109 -6.55 16.68 -18.27
N GLU A 110 -5.23 16.72 -18.09
CA GLU A 110 -4.24 16.66 -19.17
C GLU A 110 -4.14 15.27 -19.83
N HIS A 111 -4.54 14.20 -19.10
CA HIS A 111 -4.50 12.81 -19.56
C HIS A 111 -5.87 12.13 -19.38
N PRO A 112 -6.84 12.43 -20.26
CA PRO A 112 -8.24 11.98 -20.08
C PRO A 112 -8.39 10.45 -20.05
N ASP A 113 -7.52 9.73 -20.74
CA ASP A 113 -7.56 8.27 -20.86
C ASP A 113 -6.72 7.54 -19.79
N PHE A 114 -6.14 8.27 -18.82
CA PHE A 114 -5.28 7.67 -17.80
C PHE A 114 -6.01 6.69 -16.88
N ILE A 115 -7.29 6.94 -16.59
CA ILE A 115 -8.14 6.02 -15.83
C ILE A 115 -9.29 5.56 -16.69
N TYR A 116 -9.39 4.25 -16.91
CA TYR A 116 -10.44 3.63 -17.70
C TYR A 116 -11.16 2.53 -16.87
N PRO A 117 -12.47 2.36 -17.03
CA PRO A 117 -13.39 3.19 -17.81
C PRO A 117 -13.69 4.55 -17.16
N GLU A 118 -14.17 5.53 -17.95
CA GLU A 118 -14.34 6.93 -17.53
C GLU A 118 -15.18 7.11 -16.26
N TYR A 119 -16.18 6.26 -16.05
CA TYR A 119 -17.00 6.32 -14.83
C TYR A 119 -16.17 6.07 -13.56
N ARG A 120 -15.10 5.27 -13.64
CA ARG A 120 -14.18 5.06 -12.52
C ARG A 120 -13.34 6.32 -12.22
N LYS A 121 -12.90 7.04 -13.27
CA LYS A 121 -12.26 8.34 -13.09
C LYS A 121 -13.20 9.33 -12.39
N THR A 122 -14.44 9.41 -12.85
CA THR A 122 -15.46 10.28 -12.27
C THR A 122 -15.75 9.92 -10.80
N GLU A 123 -15.87 8.64 -10.50
CA GLU A 123 -16.06 8.12 -9.12
C GLU A 123 -14.90 8.52 -8.22
N MET A 124 -13.65 8.28 -8.65
CA MET A 124 -12.46 8.63 -7.87
C MET A 124 -12.37 10.14 -7.61
N ILE A 125 -12.58 10.94 -8.65
CA ILE A 125 -12.52 12.40 -8.52
C ILE A 125 -13.58 12.93 -7.56
N ASN A 126 -14.83 12.51 -7.72
CA ASN A 126 -15.94 13.06 -6.95
C ASN A 126 -16.00 12.54 -5.51
N ASN A 127 -15.66 11.26 -5.29
CA ASN A 127 -15.82 10.63 -3.98
C ASN A 127 -14.57 10.75 -3.09
N PHE A 128 -13.38 10.92 -3.69
CA PHE A 128 -12.13 10.91 -2.93
C PHE A 128 -11.30 12.19 -3.11
N ILE A 129 -11.11 12.66 -4.35
CA ILE A 129 -10.16 13.75 -4.59
C ILE A 129 -10.78 15.11 -4.29
N LYS A 130 -11.97 15.41 -4.80
CA LYS A 130 -12.66 16.70 -4.58
C LYS A 130 -13.05 16.97 -3.12
N PRO A 131 -13.50 15.98 -2.33
CA PRO A 131 -13.73 16.18 -0.91
C PRO A 131 -12.45 16.47 -0.11
N GLY A 132 -11.29 16.16 -0.66
CA GLY A 132 -9.97 16.25 -0.05
C GLY A 132 -9.42 14.88 0.29
N LEU A 133 -8.17 14.60 -0.13
CA LEU A 133 -7.48 13.38 0.26
C LEU A 133 -6.95 13.53 1.68
N GLU A 134 -7.25 12.56 2.52
CA GLU A 134 -6.62 12.44 3.84
C GLU A 134 -5.20 11.85 3.72
N ASP A 135 -4.33 12.25 4.63
CA ASP A 135 -2.97 11.70 4.68
C ASP A 135 -3.02 10.23 5.08
N LEU A 136 -2.29 9.40 4.35
CA LEU A 136 -2.32 7.96 4.49
C LEU A 136 -1.34 7.49 5.56
N CYS A 137 -1.83 6.74 6.55
CA CYS A 137 -0.97 6.05 7.52
C CYS A 137 -0.15 4.95 6.81
N VAL A 138 1.19 5.06 6.86
CA VAL A 138 2.12 4.16 6.15
C VAL A 138 2.98 3.32 7.06
N THR A 139 2.76 3.36 8.37
CA THR A 139 3.43 2.46 9.33
C THR A 139 2.53 2.05 10.48
N ARG A 140 2.92 0.96 11.16
CA ARG A 140 2.25 0.44 12.35
C ARG A 140 3.28 0.04 13.40
N THR A 141 2.89 0.06 14.68
CA THR A 141 3.72 -0.40 15.81
C THR A 141 3.09 -1.55 16.60
N THR A 142 1.86 -1.95 16.25
CA THR A 142 1.09 -2.97 16.97
C THR A 142 1.54 -4.40 16.68
N PHE A 143 2.36 -4.61 15.66
CA PHE A 143 2.90 -5.93 15.29
C PHE A 143 4.35 -5.81 14.80
N ASP A 144 5.08 -6.95 14.87
CA ASP A 144 6.50 -7.01 14.52
C ASP A 144 6.82 -7.65 13.18
N TRP A 145 5.84 -8.31 12.57
CA TRP A 145 6.00 -8.96 11.26
C TRP A 145 5.86 -7.96 10.12
N GLY A 146 6.85 -7.86 9.27
CA GLY A 146 6.84 -7.00 8.08
C GLY A 146 8.18 -6.31 7.86
N ILE A 147 8.18 -5.27 7.01
CA ILE A 147 9.35 -4.50 6.65
C ILE A 147 9.54 -3.37 7.66
N LYS A 148 10.65 -3.40 8.41
CA LYS A 148 10.94 -2.36 9.41
C LYS A 148 11.45 -1.08 8.76
N VAL A 149 11.05 0.07 9.32
CA VAL A 149 11.69 1.35 9.00
C VAL A 149 13.13 1.33 9.54
N LYS A 150 14.13 1.50 8.67
CA LYS A 150 15.56 1.39 9.07
C LYS A 150 15.96 2.37 10.18
N SER A 151 15.46 3.60 10.11
CA SER A 151 15.76 4.66 11.09
C SER A 151 14.95 4.57 12.38
N ASP A 152 13.86 3.80 12.38
CA ASP A 152 12.95 3.65 13.53
C ASP A 152 12.34 2.24 13.53
N PRO A 153 13.10 1.20 13.94
CA PRO A 153 12.71 -0.22 13.78
C PRO A 153 11.49 -0.67 14.57
N LYS A 154 10.95 0.17 15.47
CA LYS A 154 9.67 -0.10 16.12
C LYS A 154 8.48 -0.01 15.16
N HIS A 155 8.65 0.71 14.03
CA HIS A 155 7.64 0.85 13.00
C HIS A 155 7.82 -0.21 11.91
N VAL A 156 6.72 -0.88 11.58
CA VAL A 156 6.58 -1.74 10.41
C VAL A 156 5.92 -0.94 9.29
N ILE A 157 6.47 -0.97 8.10
CA ILE A 157 5.88 -0.31 6.93
C ILE A 157 4.56 -1.00 6.60
N TYR A 158 3.50 -0.20 6.43
CA TYR A 158 2.15 -0.70 6.24
C TYR A 158 1.88 -1.12 4.79
N VAL A 159 0.91 -2.01 4.63
CA VAL A 159 0.63 -2.75 3.41
C VAL A 159 0.60 -1.92 2.12
N TRP A 160 0.08 -0.71 2.14
CA TRP A 160 -0.06 0.09 0.92
C TRP A 160 1.27 0.47 0.30
N LEU A 161 2.25 0.92 1.10
CA LEU A 161 3.57 1.25 0.60
C LEU A 161 4.38 -0.03 0.28
N ASP A 162 4.22 -1.07 1.10
CA ASP A 162 4.84 -2.37 0.89
C ASP A 162 4.30 -3.02 -0.39
N ALA A 163 3.00 -3.30 -0.45
CA ALA A 163 2.41 -4.04 -1.54
C ALA A 163 2.54 -3.32 -2.90
N LEU A 164 2.30 -2.01 -2.96
CA LEU A 164 2.36 -1.29 -4.25
C LEU A 164 3.78 -1.18 -4.81
N ALA A 165 4.82 -1.26 -3.98
CA ALA A 165 6.20 -1.28 -4.44
C ALA A 165 6.55 -2.55 -5.26
N ASN A 166 5.70 -3.60 -5.21
CA ASN A 166 5.94 -4.82 -5.98
C ASN A 166 5.97 -4.58 -7.50
N TYR A 167 5.21 -3.62 -8.02
CA TYR A 167 5.22 -3.26 -9.43
C TYR A 167 6.61 -2.78 -9.90
N LEU A 168 7.36 -2.13 -9.02
CA LEU A 168 8.74 -1.68 -9.29
C LEU A 168 9.73 -2.84 -9.14
N THR A 169 9.60 -3.59 -8.05
CA THR A 169 10.55 -4.67 -7.73
C THR A 169 10.45 -5.85 -8.70
N ALA A 170 9.26 -6.13 -9.23
CA ALA A 170 9.05 -7.12 -10.28
C ALA A 170 9.88 -6.84 -11.54
N LEU A 171 10.09 -5.56 -11.85
CA LEU A 171 10.82 -5.10 -13.03
C LEU A 171 12.33 -4.92 -12.79
N GLY A 172 12.83 -5.23 -11.59
CA GLY A 172 14.25 -5.12 -11.27
C GLY A 172 14.70 -3.70 -10.86
N PHE A 173 13.76 -2.85 -10.41
CA PHE A 173 14.12 -1.52 -9.89
C PHE A 173 15.18 -1.61 -8.78
N MET A 174 16.24 -0.81 -8.88
CA MET A 174 17.41 -0.83 -7.98
C MET A 174 18.25 -2.12 -8.02
N THR A 175 18.22 -2.86 -9.10
CA THR A 175 19.19 -3.95 -9.37
C THR A 175 20.18 -3.54 -10.46
N ASP A 176 21.27 -4.31 -10.59
CA ASP A 176 22.19 -4.15 -11.73
C ASP A 176 21.53 -4.55 -13.07
N ASP A 177 20.49 -5.38 -13.02
CA ASP A 177 19.64 -5.78 -14.15
C ASP A 177 18.29 -5.04 -14.08
N ASP A 178 18.31 -3.76 -14.46
CA ASP A 178 17.13 -2.89 -14.49
C ASP A 178 16.55 -2.68 -15.90
N GLU A 179 16.91 -3.53 -16.86
CA GLU A 179 16.45 -3.43 -18.27
C GLU A 179 14.93 -3.53 -18.39
N LEU A 180 14.31 -4.46 -17.63
CA LEU A 180 12.85 -4.57 -17.62
C LEU A 180 12.19 -3.32 -17.03
N PHE A 181 12.80 -2.74 -15.99
CA PHE A 181 12.30 -1.50 -15.40
C PHE A 181 12.37 -0.35 -16.42
N LYS A 182 13.50 -0.16 -17.09
CA LYS A 182 13.66 0.89 -18.10
C LYS A 182 12.72 0.70 -19.30
N LYS A 183 12.41 -0.53 -19.66
CA LYS A 183 11.55 -0.85 -20.79
C LYS A 183 10.06 -0.71 -20.50
N TYR A 184 9.60 -1.11 -19.31
CA TYR A 184 8.18 -1.26 -19.01
C TYR A 184 7.66 -0.29 -17.95
N TRP A 185 8.51 0.47 -17.29
CA TRP A 185 8.09 1.54 -16.40
C TRP A 185 8.14 2.88 -17.13
N SER A 186 7.08 3.67 -17.26
CA SER A 186 5.72 3.43 -16.77
C SER A 186 4.93 2.58 -17.80
N PRO A 187 4.02 1.70 -17.35
CA PRO A 187 3.33 0.78 -18.24
C PRO A 187 2.29 1.49 -19.12
N ASP A 188 2.03 0.92 -20.32
CA ASP A 188 0.93 1.35 -21.19
C ASP A 188 -0.44 1.02 -20.60
N LEU A 189 -0.52 -0.06 -19.81
CA LEU A 189 -1.72 -0.49 -19.11
C LEU A 189 -1.35 -1.13 -17.78
N GLN A 190 -1.99 -0.66 -16.72
CA GLN A 190 -1.94 -1.26 -15.38
C GLN A 190 -3.36 -1.61 -14.93
N ILE A 191 -3.57 -2.87 -14.56
CA ILE A 191 -4.85 -3.36 -14.03
C ILE A 191 -4.71 -3.52 -12.52
N ILE A 192 -5.62 -2.89 -11.77
CA ILE A 192 -5.66 -2.88 -10.31
C ILE A 192 -7.03 -3.38 -9.83
#